data_8d85efaa77ee4cd340184f3ef65b27ed
#
_entry.id   8d85efaa77ee4cd340184f3ef65b27ed
#
_cell.length_a   1.000
_cell.length_b   1.000
_cell.length_c   1.000
_cell.angle_alpha   90.00
_cell.angle_beta   90.00
_cell.angle_gamma   90.00
#
_symmetry.space_group_name_H-M   'P 1'
#
loop_
_entity.id
_entity.type
_entity.pdbx_description
1 polymer ?
#
loop_
_entity_poly.entity_id
_entity_poly.type
_entity_poly.pdbx_seq_one_letter_code
_entity_poly.pdbx_strand_id
1 'polypeptide(L)'
;MNERVNIEPTTLTQRHPELGTGPVPTDMYWQPEWYERELKAIFRRAWMCVGRVEQLPKPGAFFQKELPTFGFNVLVTRARDKKIRAFHNVCTHRGNHIELRKEGHCAGFTCPFHGWSYGLDGKLTAVPDSEGFFGIDKGKLGLHEIALDVWEGFIFINLEKEPAQTLKEFLGQQGADLVGYPFDRGVATFEYEGVINCNWKCMVDSFCETYHVPILHRHSVKDTLAGPDNPYGRLIDCRLKGPHRTQSVWGNAAYRPNPVQGLAFANAPGPSITSGAVEEGVKLPKGLNETRAPHWSIDVTVFFPNWIIVMGTGRSEEHTSELQSRFGI
;
A
#
# COMPACT_ATOMS: atom_id res chain seq x y z
N MET A 1 42.37 4.07 0.57
CA MET A 1 41.93 3.46 -0.70
C MET A 1 40.45 3.26 -0.58
N ASN A 2 39.65 4.09 -1.25
CA ASN A 2 38.19 3.92 -1.21
C ASN A 2 37.86 2.68 -2.05
N GLU A 3 37.42 1.62 -1.42
CA GLU A 3 36.78 0.54 -2.14
C GLU A 3 35.54 1.10 -2.83
N ARG A 4 35.62 1.28 -4.14
CA ARG A 4 34.43 1.56 -4.95
C ARG A 4 33.43 0.44 -4.67
N VAL A 5 32.24 0.81 -4.22
CA VAL A 5 31.15 -0.15 -4.06
C VAL A 5 30.96 -0.83 -5.41
N ASN A 6 31.43 -2.05 -5.54
CA ASN A 6 31.37 -2.81 -6.78
C ASN A 6 29.96 -3.39 -6.90
N ILE A 7 29.00 -2.56 -7.28
CA ILE A 7 27.64 -3.00 -7.59
C ILE A 7 27.72 -3.60 -8.99
N GLU A 8 27.88 -4.89 -9.06
CA GLU A 8 27.90 -5.59 -10.33
C GLU A 8 26.53 -5.51 -11.01
N PRO A 9 26.43 -4.88 -12.19
CA PRO A 9 25.13 -4.70 -12.89
C PRO A 9 24.47 -6.03 -13.32
N THR A 10 25.24 -7.11 -13.29
CA THR A 10 24.88 -8.43 -13.83
C THR A 10 24.11 -9.33 -12.89
N THR A 11 24.07 -9.03 -11.58
CA THR A 11 23.56 -9.97 -10.57
C THR A 11 22.05 -10.25 -10.68
N LEU A 12 21.23 -9.27 -11.06
CA LEU A 12 19.78 -9.49 -11.21
C LEU A 12 19.48 -10.35 -12.43
N THR A 13 20.08 -10.04 -13.57
CA THR A 13 19.93 -10.82 -14.83
C THR A 13 20.44 -12.25 -14.68
N GLN A 14 21.51 -12.46 -13.91
CA GLN A 14 22.02 -13.80 -13.61
C GLN A 14 21.08 -14.59 -12.69
N ARG A 15 20.45 -13.93 -11.72
CA ARG A 15 19.48 -14.56 -10.81
C ARG A 15 18.13 -14.84 -11.47
N HIS A 16 17.75 -14.03 -12.44
CA HIS A 16 16.45 -14.04 -13.10
C HIS A 16 16.59 -13.96 -14.63
N PRO A 17 17.25 -14.96 -15.26
CA PRO A 17 17.43 -14.97 -16.70
C PRO A 17 16.11 -15.06 -17.48
N GLU A 18 15.07 -15.57 -16.85
CA GLU A 18 13.72 -15.66 -17.40
C GLU A 18 13.09 -14.29 -17.70
N LEU A 19 13.53 -13.22 -17.05
CA LEU A 19 13.03 -11.87 -17.30
C LEU A 19 13.58 -11.27 -18.60
N GLY A 20 14.69 -11.81 -19.11
CA GLY A 20 15.34 -11.28 -20.32
C GLY A 20 15.96 -9.89 -20.13
N THR A 21 16.51 -9.36 -21.22
CA THR A 21 17.17 -8.05 -21.29
C THR A 21 16.68 -7.20 -22.47
N GLY A 22 15.67 -7.68 -23.17
CA GLY A 22 15.06 -6.98 -24.31
C GLY A 22 14.19 -5.80 -23.88
N PRO A 23 13.78 -4.96 -24.84
CA PRO A 23 12.86 -3.87 -24.58
C PRO A 23 11.50 -4.42 -24.10
N VAL A 24 10.92 -3.74 -23.12
CA VAL A 24 9.57 -4.05 -22.64
C VAL A 24 8.54 -3.56 -23.67
N PRO A 25 7.56 -4.39 -24.07
CA PRO A 25 6.46 -3.94 -24.92
C PRO A 25 5.71 -2.76 -24.30
N THR A 26 5.46 -1.72 -25.07
CA THR A 26 4.83 -0.49 -24.55
C THR A 26 3.31 -0.49 -24.66
N ASP A 27 2.73 -1.37 -25.47
CA ASP A 27 1.29 -1.48 -25.69
C ASP A 27 0.49 -1.67 -24.39
N MET A 28 1.06 -2.39 -23.42
CA MET A 28 0.44 -2.59 -22.10
C MET A 28 0.29 -1.30 -21.26
N TYR A 29 0.94 -0.21 -21.63
CA TYR A 29 0.86 1.06 -20.91
C TYR A 29 -0.21 2.02 -21.46
N TRP A 30 -0.66 1.83 -22.69
CA TRP A 30 -1.55 2.79 -23.35
C TRP A 30 -2.78 2.18 -24.02
N GLN A 31 -2.79 0.89 -24.33
CA GLN A 31 -3.97 0.23 -24.93
C GLN A 31 -5.03 -0.06 -23.87
N PRO A 32 -6.29 0.38 -24.05
CA PRO A 32 -7.39 0.15 -23.09
C PRO A 32 -7.68 -1.32 -22.80
N GLU A 33 -7.50 -2.18 -23.82
CA GLU A 33 -7.75 -3.62 -23.70
C GLU A 33 -6.86 -4.31 -22.67
N TRP A 34 -5.60 -3.82 -22.52
CA TRP A 34 -4.70 -4.30 -21.47
C TRP A 34 -5.23 -3.94 -20.10
N TYR A 35 -5.67 -2.68 -19.91
CA TYR A 35 -6.21 -2.22 -18.65
C TYR A 35 -7.46 -3.03 -18.22
N GLU A 36 -8.39 -3.26 -19.16
CA GLU A 36 -9.57 -4.10 -18.89
C GLU A 36 -9.20 -5.53 -18.49
N ARG A 37 -8.16 -6.10 -19.08
CA ARG A 37 -7.64 -7.42 -18.70
C ARG A 37 -7.00 -7.38 -17.31
N GLU A 38 -6.23 -6.35 -16.99
CA GLU A 38 -5.57 -6.14 -15.69
C GLU A 38 -6.62 -6.01 -14.58
N LEU A 39 -7.68 -5.26 -14.79
CA LEU A 39 -8.77 -5.14 -13.82
C LEU A 39 -9.37 -6.51 -13.47
N LYS A 40 -9.58 -7.36 -14.45
CA LYS A 40 -10.19 -8.68 -14.26
C LYS A 40 -9.20 -9.71 -13.71
N ALA A 41 -7.98 -9.73 -14.24
CA ALA A 41 -7.00 -10.78 -13.95
C ALA A 41 -6.16 -10.49 -12.71
N ILE A 42 -5.96 -9.22 -12.37
CA ILE A 42 -5.08 -8.78 -11.27
C ILE A 42 -5.92 -8.18 -10.14
N PHE A 43 -6.47 -6.98 -10.36
CA PHE A 43 -7.01 -6.17 -9.26
C PHE A 43 -8.26 -6.74 -8.58
N ARG A 44 -9.11 -7.49 -9.31
CA ARG A 44 -10.25 -8.19 -8.69
C ARG A 44 -9.84 -9.37 -7.83
N ARG A 45 -8.63 -9.90 -8.02
CA ARG A 45 -8.13 -11.10 -7.35
C ARG A 45 -7.04 -10.82 -6.32
N ALA A 46 -6.39 -9.67 -6.43
CA ALA A 46 -5.34 -9.27 -5.51
C ALA A 46 -5.92 -8.80 -4.18
N TRP A 47 -5.14 -8.97 -3.13
CA TRP A 47 -5.38 -8.29 -1.87
C TRP A 47 -4.87 -6.84 -1.97
N MET A 48 -5.74 -5.88 -1.72
CA MET A 48 -5.45 -4.45 -1.80
C MET A 48 -5.44 -3.84 -0.41
N CYS A 49 -4.39 -3.11 -0.07
CA CYS A 49 -4.32 -2.36 1.18
C CYS A 49 -5.27 -1.14 1.09
N VAL A 50 -6.13 -0.98 2.11
CA VAL A 50 -7.13 0.09 2.15
C VAL A 50 -7.03 0.98 3.38
N GLY A 51 -6.17 0.64 4.34
CA GLY A 51 -6.00 1.45 5.54
C GLY A 51 -5.29 0.70 6.66
N ARG A 52 -5.37 1.26 7.87
CA ARG A 52 -4.71 0.73 9.05
C ARG A 52 -5.67 0.53 10.21
N VAL A 53 -5.31 -0.40 11.10
CA VAL A 53 -6.13 -0.73 12.29
C VAL A 53 -6.23 0.42 13.27
N GLU A 54 -5.26 1.34 13.27
CA GLU A 54 -5.23 2.53 14.13
C GLU A 54 -6.34 3.54 13.76
N GLN A 55 -6.82 3.52 12.50
CA GLN A 55 -7.99 4.31 12.08
C GLN A 55 -9.29 3.81 12.75
N LEU A 56 -9.26 2.61 13.31
CA LEU A 56 -10.40 1.96 13.96
C LEU A 56 -10.10 1.66 15.45
N PRO A 57 -9.81 2.66 16.30
CA PRO A 57 -9.26 2.45 17.65
C PRO A 57 -10.21 1.74 18.61
N LYS A 58 -11.54 1.82 18.37
CA LYS A 58 -12.56 1.25 19.26
C LYS A 58 -13.78 0.76 18.48
N PRO A 59 -14.59 -0.14 19.06
CA PRO A 59 -15.86 -0.55 18.46
C PRO A 59 -16.75 0.64 18.09
N GLY A 60 -17.29 0.64 16.89
CA GLY A 60 -18.06 1.74 16.31
C GLY A 60 -17.25 2.68 15.44
N ALA A 61 -15.92 2.66 15.51
CA ALA A 61 -15.09 3.40 14.57
C ALA A 61 -15.23 2.81 13.16
N PHE A 62 -15.24 3.68 12.17
CA PHE A 62 -15.33 3.33 10.76
C PHE A 62 -14.56 4.33 9.90
N PHE A 63 -14.15 3.87 8.73
CA PHE A 63 -13.76 4.73 7.60
C PHE A 63 -14.33 4.16 6.31
N GLN A 64 -14.36 4.99 5.28
CA GLN A 64 -14.69 4.56 3.93
C GLN A 64 -13.52 4.80 2.98
N LYS A 65 -13.42 3.93 1.98
CA LYS A 65 -12.44 4.03 0.90
C LYS A 65 -13.16 3.93 -0.43
N GLU A 66 -13.01 4.97 -1.24
CA GLU A 66 -13.50 4.91 -2.61
C GLU A 66 -12.57 4.06 -3.47
N LEU A 67 -13.16 3.26 -4.33
CA LEU A 67 -12.46 2.51 -5.36
C LEU A 67 -13.05 2.91 -6.73
N PRO A 68 -12.68 4.09 -7.24
CA PRO A 68 -13.31 4.68 -8.42
C PRO A 68 -13.22 3.81 -9.66
N THR A 69 -12.09 3.12 -9.80
CA THR A 69 -11.85 2.15 -10.89
C THR A 69 -12.92 1.05 -10.96
N PHE A 70 -13.45 0.65 -9.80
CA PHE A 70 -14.47 -0.40 -9.71
C PHE A 70 -15.89 0.17 -9.57
N GLY A 71 -16.01 1.49 -9.46
CA GLY A 71 -17.29 2.19 -9.35
C GLY A 71 -18.01 1.96 -8.02
N PHE A 72 -17.30 1.64 -6.93
CA PHE A 72 -17.91 1.48 -5.62
C PHE A 72 -17.02 1.98 -4.47
N ASN A 73 -17.64 2.04 -3.30
CA ASN A 73 -17.03 2.51 -2.06
C ASN A 73 -17.07 1.38 -1.02
N VAL A 74 -15.96 1.23 -0.29
CA VAL A 74 -15.81 0.25 0.79
C VAL A 74 -16.04 0.95 2.12
N LEU A 75 -16.87 0.37 2.97
CA LEU A 75 -17.09 0.79 4.35
C LEU A 75 -16.39 -0.21 5.27
N VAL A 76 -15.36 0.25 5.97
CA VAL A 76 -14.60 -0.57 6.94
C VAL A 76 -14.97 -0.14 8.34
N THR A 77 -15.26 -1.10 9.22
CA THR A 77 -15.71 -0.82 10.59
C THR A 77 -15.17 -1.81 11.60
N ARG A 78 -14.94 -1.35 12.84
CA ARG A 78 -14.71 -2.24 13.98
C ARG A 78 -16.04 -2.50 14.69
N ALA A 79 -16.51 -3.72 14.61
CA ALA A 79 -17.76 -4.14 15.23
C ALA A 79 -17.64 -4.29 16.77
N ARG A 80 -18.77 -4.50 17.44
CA ARG A 80 -18.82 -4.64 18.91
C ARG A 80 -18.04 -5.84 19.45
N ASP A 81 -17.89 -6.89 18.65
CA ASP A 81 -17.05 -8.06 18.94
C ASP A 81 -15.55 -7.81 18.69
N LYS A 82 -15.17 -6.55 18.43
CA LYS A 82 -13.83 -6.06 18.14
C LYS A 82 -13.26 -6.52 16.78
N LYS A 83 -13.97 -7.33 16.02
CA LYS A 83 -13.56 -7.73 14.67
C LYS A 83 -13.71 -6.56 13.70
N ILE A 84 -12.76 -6.44 12.79
CA ILE A 84 -12.82 -5.51 11.66
C ILE A 84 -13.54 -6.21 10.51
N ARG A 85 -14.43 -5.50 9.84
CA ARG A 85 -15.19 -5.98 8.70
C ARG A 85 -15.22 -4.93 7.61
N ALA A 86 -15.34 -5.37 6.38
CA ALA A 86 -15.52 -4.52 5.22
C ALA A 86 -16.82 -4.86 4.51
N PHE A 87 -17.51 -3.86 4.03
CA PHE A 87 -18.76 -3.99 3.30
C PHE A 87 -18.77 -3.06 2.09
N HIS A 88 -19.56 -3.41 1.08
CA HIS A 88 -19.96 -2.41 0.11
C HIS A 88 -20.79 -1.33 0.82
N ASN A 89 -20.41 -0.07 0.67
CA ASN A 89 -21.12 1.08 1.25
C ASN A 89 -22.43 1.34 0.48
N VAL A 90 -23.27 0.33 0.38
CA VAL A 90 -24.49 0.33 -0.45
C VAL A 90 -25.63 -0.31 0.32
N CYS A 91 -26.75 0.41 0.41
CA CYS A 91 -27.99 -0.09 1.01
C CYS A 91 -28.61 -1.19 0.15
N THR A 92 -28.91 -2.33 0.75
CA THR A 92 -29.52 -3.50 0.08
C THR A 92 -30.97 -3.28 -0.34
N HIS A 93 -31.58 -2.15 0.01
CA HIS A 93 -32.92 -1.78 -0.44
C HIS A 93 -32.90 -1.27 -1.89
N ARG A 94 -32.24 -0.13 -2.15
CA ARG A 94 -32.23 0.54 -3.47
C ARG A 94 -30.90 1.17 -3.84
N GLY A 95 -29.80 0.66 -3.32
CA GLY A 95 -28.46 1.00 -3.79
C GLY A 95 -27.91 2.37 -3.35
N ASN A 96 -28.54 3.07 -2.40
CA ASN A 96 -28.03 4.33 -1.91
C ASN A 96 -26.81 4.11 -0.99
N HIS A 97 -25.85 5.05 -0.96
CA HIS A 97 -24.78 5.03 0.03
C HIS A 97 -25.35 5.10 1.45
N ILE A 98 -24.81 4.30 2.36
CA ILE A 98 -25.29 4.21 3.75
C ILE A 98 -24.59 5.24 4.62
N GLU A 99 -23.29 5.35 4.49
CA GLU A 99 -22.47 6.32 5.21
C GLU A 99 -21.84 7.30 4.19
N LEU A 100 -21.92 8.60 4.50
CA LEU A 100 -21.43 9.66 3.63
C LEU A 100 -20.18 10.34 4.20
N ARG A 101 -19.88 10.13 5.49
CA ARG A 101 -18.69 10.68 6.14
C ARG A 101 -17.47 9.83 5.79
N LYS A 102 -16.34 10.46 5.52
CA LYS A 102 -15.08 9.78 5.20
C LYS A 102 -14.66 8.81 6.33
N GLU A 103 -14.84 9.24 7.58
CA GLU A 103 -14.53 8.44 8.77
C GLU A 103 -15.35 8.91 9.97
N GLY A 104 -15.37 8.14 11.05
CA GLY A 104 -16.05 8.54 12.26
C GLY A 104 -16.33 7.41 13.23
N HIS A 105 -17.33 7.64 14.07
CA HIS A 105 -17.80 6.69 15.08
C HIS A 105 -19.33 6.68 15.13
N CYS A 106 -19.93 5.48 15.19
CA CYS A 106 -21.37 5.30 15.29
C CYS A 106 -21.73 4.00 16.01
N ALA A 107 -22.99 3.86 16.40
CA ALA A 107 -23.54 2.65 16.99
C ALA A 107 -24.05 1.64 15.94
N GLY A 108 -24.24 2.09 14.72
CA GLY A 108 -24.74 1.38 13.55
C GLY A 108 -24.94 2.37 12.40
N PHE A 109 -25.27 1.90 11.23
CA PHE A 109 -25.42 2.68 10.00
C PHE A 109 -26.90 2.78 9.62
N THR A 110 -27.35 3.96 9.25
CA THR A 110 -28.73 4.17 8.80
C THR A 110 -28.73 4.83 7.42
N CYS A 111 -29.35 4.16 6.46
CA CYS A 111 -29.48 4.67 5.10
C CYS A 111 -30.27 5.98 5.10
N PRO A 112 -29.70 7.08 4.58
CA PRO A 112 -30.36 8.39 4.62
C PRO A 112 -31.58 8.48 3.67
N PHE A 113 -31.78 7.49 2.83
CA PHE A 113 -32.89 7.49 1.85
C PHE A 113 -34.20 7.01 2.45
N HIS A 114 -34.22 5.80 3.06
CA HIS A 114 -35.46 5.21 3.61
C HIS A 114 -35.32 4.70 5.05
N GLY A 115 -34.24 5.05 5.76
CA GLY A 115 -34.06 4.72 7.17
C GLY A 115 -33.73 3.25 7.47
N TRP A 116 -33.44 2.41 6.44
CA TRP A 116 -32.98 1.05 6.71
C TRP A 116 -31.68 1.10 7.51
N SER A 117 -31.65 0.38 8.64
CA SER A 117 -30.55 0.46 9.59
C SER A 117 -29.81 -0.86 9.70
N TYR A 118 -28.49 -0.76 9.79
CA TYR A 118 -27.57 -1.90 9.82
C TYR A 118 -26.69 -1.82 11.07
N GLY A 119 -26.43 -2.98 11.67
CA GLY A 119 -25.43 -3.10 12.72
C GLY A 119 -24.01 -2.90 12.19
N LEU A 120 -23.06 -2.72 13.10
CA LEU A 120 -21.63 -2.68 12.77
C LEU A 120 -21.11 -4.02 12.21
N ASP A 121 -21.89 -5.08 12.35
CA ASP A 121 -21.64 -6.41 11.78
C ASP A 121 -22.32 -6.60 10.42
N GLY A 122 -22.89 -5.54 9.86
CA GLY A 122 -23.55 -5.53 8.55
C GLY A 122 -24.96 -6.07 8.54
N LYS A 123 -25.49 -6.60 9.63
CA LYS A 123 -26.85 -7.16 9.67
C LYS A 123 -27.90 -6.07 9.60
N LEU A 124 -28.95 -6.29 8.82
CA LEU A 124 -30.12 -5.40 8.80
C LEU A 124 -30.88 -5.51 10.12
N THR A 125 -30.91 -4.41 10.87
CA THR A 125 -31.51 -4.35 12.22
C THR A 125 -32.89 -3.75 12.24
N ALA A 126 -33.14 -2.73 11.45
CA ALA A 126 -34.44 -2.06 11.38
C ALA A 126 -34.84 -1.70 9.95
N VAL A 127 -36.13 -1.83 9.70
CA VAL A 127 -36.79 -1.39 8.46
C VAL A 127 -38.02 -0.62 8.89
N PRO A 128 -38.10 0.69 8.60
CA PRO A 128 -39.30 1.49 8.86
C PRO A 128 -40.49 0.89 8.12
N ASP A 129 -41.65 0.89 8.77
CA ASP A 129 -42.89 0.35 8.19
C ASP A 129 -42.73 -1.05 7.57
N SER A 130 -42.06 -1.93 8.30
CA SER A 130 -41.78 -3.30 7.81
C SER A 130 -43.02 -4.12 7.49
N GLU A 131 -44.20 -3.73 8.03
CA GLU A 131 -45.49 -4.36 7.75
C GLU A 131 -45.97 -4.11 6.34
N GLY A 132 -45.52 -3.03 5.71
CA GLY A 132 -45.79 -2.72 4.30
C GLY A 132 -45.00 -3.57 3.30
N PHE A 133 -44.11 -4.45 3.75
CA PHE A 133 -43.29 -5.30 2.89
C PHE A 133 -43.80 -6.76 2.90
N PHE A 134 -43.90 -7.37 1.75
CA PHE A 134 -44.32 -8.76 1.61
C PHE A 134 -43.21 -9.73 2.04
N GLY A 135 -43.26 -10.21 3.27
CA GLY A 135 -42.38 -11.28 3.77
C GLY A 135 -40.90 -10.95 3.82
N ILE A 136 -40.54 -9.75 4.27
CA ILE A 136 -39.17 -9.30 4.38
C ILE A 136 -38.35 -10.19 5.34
N ASP A 137 -37.31 -10.82 4.85
CA ASP A 137 -36.34 -11.59 5.64
C ASP A 137 -35.09 -10.75 5.91
N LYS A 138 -35.03 -10.12 7.08
CA LYS A 138 -33.89 -9.29 7.49
C LYS A 138 -32.57 -10.07 7.51
N GLY A 139 -32.61 -11.38 7.72
CA GLY A 139 -31.40 -12.22 7.73
C GLY A 139 -30.70 -12.32 6.37
N LYS A 140 -31.44 -12.09 5.29
CA LYS A 140 -30.92 -12.15 3.92
C LYS A 140 -30.57 -10.78 3.33
N LEU A 141 -30.88 -9.71 4.04
CA LEU A 141 -30.76 -8.33 3.55
C LEU A 141 -29.69 -7.50 4.29
N GLY A 142 -28.71 -8.17 4.86
CA GLY A 142 -27.51 -7.51 5.39
C GLY A 142 -26.66 -6.86 4.33
N LEU A 143 -25.69 -6.04 4.74
CA LEU A 143 -24.69 -5.47 3.82
C LEU A 143 -23.87 -6.57 3.15
N HIS A 144 -23.50 -6.35 1.92
CA HIS A 144 -22.61 -7.27 1.21
C HIS A 144 -21.21 -7.15 1.75
N GLU A 145 -20.74 -8.23 2.36
CA GLU A 145 -19.40 -8.32 2.96
C GLU A 145 -18.34 -8.43 1.87
N ILE A 146 -17.20 -7.78 2.11
CA ILE A 146 -15.99 -7.85 1.30
C ILE A 146 -14.95 -8.62 2.11
N ALA A 147 -14.26 -9.56 1.49
CA ALA A 147 -13.20 -10.31 2.15
C ALA A 147 -12.14 -9.36 2.70
N LEU A 148 -11.79 -9.51 3.98
CA LEU A 148 -10.85 -8.66 4.69
C LEU A 148 -9.93 -9.52 5.56
N ASP A 149 -8.65 -9.16 5.58
CA ASP A 149 -7.66 -9.68 6.53
C ASP A 149 -6.67 -8.58 6.91
N VAL A 150 -5.88 -8.82 7.95
CA VAL A 150 -4.94 -7.85 8.53
C VAL A 150 -3.55 -8.45 8.61
N TRP A 151 -2.55 -7.70 8.10
CA TRP A 151 -1.15 -8.02 8.27
C TRP A 151 -0.38 -6.82 8.85
N GLU A 152 0.31 -6.99 9.98
CA GLU A 152 1.13 -5.96 10.65
C GLU A 152 0.42 -4.60 10.82
N GLY A 153 -0.89 -4.64 11.11
CA GLY A 153 -1.72 -3.46 11.27
C GLY A 153 -2.31 -2.89 9.97
N PHE A 154 -1.87 -3.36 8.81
CA PHE A 154 -2.46 -2.99 7.52
C PHE A 154 -3.71 -3.80 7.22
N ILE A 155 -4.77 -3.12 6.82
CA ILE A 155 -6.04 -3.71 6.46
C ILE A 155 -6.07 -3.95 4.95
N PHE A 156 -6.26 -5.21 4.57
CA PHE A 156 -6.38 -5.62 3.18
C PHE A 156 -7.79 -6.11 2.88
N ILE A 157 -8.25 -5.83 1.67
CA ILE A 157 -9.50 -6.37 1.13
C ILE A 157 -9.23 -7.15 -0.15
N ASN A 158 -10.13 -8.08 -0.45
CA ASN A 158 -10.17 -8.79 -1.73
C ASN A 158 -11.58 -8.72 -2.29
N LEU A 159 -11.70 -8.40 -3.59
CA LEU A 159 -13.00 -8.22 -4.25
C LEU A 159 -13.69 -9.56 -4.62
N GLU A 160 -12.97 -10.67 -4.54
CA GLU A 160 -13.57 -11.99 -4.60
C GLU A 160 -14.18 -12.34 -3.23
N LYS A 161 -15.42 -12.81 -3.22
CA LYS A 161 -16.09 -13.22 -1.97
C LYS A 161 -15.36 -14.36 -1.28
N GLU A 162 -14.78 -15.25 -2.07
CA GLU A 162 -13.97 -16.38 -1.64
C GLU A 162 -12.62 -16.27 -2.37
N PRO A 163 -11.64 -15.54 -1.80
CA PRO A 163 -10.34 -15.38 -2.44
C PRO A 163 -9.65 -16.71 -2.69
N ALA A 164 -9.03 -16.86 -3.85
CA ALA A 164 -8.32 -18.09 -4.23
C ALA A 164 -7.11 -18.38 -3.32
N GLN A 165 -6.61 -17.38 -2.61
CA GLN A 165 -5.52 -17.49 -1.62
C GLN A 165 -5.78 -16.56 -0.43
N THR A 166 -5.35 -16.97 0.74
CA THR A 166 -5.37 -16.14 1.94
C THR A 166 -4.43 -14.95 1.79
N LEU A 167 -4.59 -13.89 2.60
CA LEU A 167 -3.65 -12.77 2.62
C LEU A 167 -2.23 -13.23 2.91
N LYS A 168 -2.05 -14.17 3.84
CA LYS A 168 -0.74 -14.73 4.18
C LYS A 168 -0.07 -15.43 2.98
N GLU A 169 -0.80 -16.20 2.22
CA GLU A 169 -0.31 -16.85 1.01
C GLU A 169 0.01 -15.83 -0.08
N PHE A 170 -0.83 -14.82 -0.24
CA PHE A 170 -0.61 -13.71 -1.18
C PHE A 170 0.67 -12.95 -0.86
N LEU A 171 0.87 -12.52 0.38
CA LEU A 171 2.09 -11.81 0.82
C LEU A 171 3.32 -12.71 0.81
N GLY A 172 3.13 -14.01 0.96
CA GLY A 172 4.17 -15.03 0.83
C GLY A 172 5.41 -14.77 1.67
N GLN A 173 6.56 -15.11 1.11
CA GLN A 173 7.85 -14.94 1.79
C GLN A 173 8.18 -13.46 2.00
N GLN A 174 7.72 -12.55 1.11
CA GLN A 174 7.95 -11.11 1.26
C GLN A 174 7.30 -10.57 2.54
N GLY A 175 6.05 -10.92 2.78
CA GLY A 175 5.34 -10.54 4.02
C GLY A 175 5.97 -11.19 5.25
N ALA A 176 6.32 -12.48 5.17
CA ALA A 176 6.92 -13.20 6.30
C ALA A 176 8.27 -12.61 6.74
N ASP A 177 9.09 -12.14 5.81
CA ASP A 177 10.40 -11.56 6.11
C ASP A 177 10.33 -10.14 6.70
N LEU A 178 9.18 -9.47 6.62
CA LEU A 178 8.95 -8.13 7.17
C LEU A 178 8.17 -8.13 8.48
N VAL A 179 7.72 -9.28 8.96
CA VAL A 179 7.03 -9.40 10.26
C VAL A 179 7.91 -8.85 11.39
N GLY A 180 7.28 -8.04 12.26
CA GLY A 180 7.95 -7.41 13.40
C GLY A 180 8.66 -6.09 13.08
N TYR A 181 8.48 -5.54 11.88
CA TYR A 181 8.83 -4.14 11.65
C TYR A 181 7.87 -3.25 12.47
N PRO A 182 8.36 -2.23 13.17
CA PRO A 182 7.55 -1.46 14.13
C PRO A 182 6.63 -0.43 13.46
N PHE A 183 5.74 -0.89 12.58
CA PHE A 183 4.75 -0.04 11.90
C PHE A 183 3.80 0.68 12.88
N ASP A 184 3.57 0.11 14.06
CA ASP A 184 2.71 0.66 15.12
C ASP A 184 3.34 1.81 15.90
N ARG A 185 4.65 2.04 15.74
CA ARG A 185 5.39 3.11 16.44
C ARG A 185 5.37 4.44 15.72
N GLY A 186 4.68 4.55 14.61
CA GLY A 186 4.45 5.82 13.91
C GLY A 186 3.72 6.79 14.83
N VAL A 187 4.35 7.93 15.17
CA VAL A 187 3.80 8.93 16.09
C VAL A 187 2.95 9.99 15.37
N ALA A 188 3.06 10.05 14.05
CA ALA A 188 2.28 10.96 13.22
C ALA A 188 2.05 10.34 11.84
N THR A 189 0.92 10.64 11.24
CA THR A 189 0.60 10.31 9.87
C THR A 189 0.44 11.59 9.06
N PHE A 190 0.98 11.60 7.85
CA PHE A 190 0.71 12.61 6.85
C PHE A 190 0.15 11.90 5.63
N GLU A 191 -1.02 12.32 5.18
CA GLU A 191 -1.67 11.78 3.99
C GLU A 191 -1.59 12.80 2.86
N TYR A 192 -1.12 12.38 1.71
CA TYR A 192 -1.13 13.16 0.48
C TYR A 192 -1.78 12.35 -0.63
N GLU A 193 -2.75 12.95 -1.28
CA GLU A 193 -3.43 12.37 -2.43
C GLU A 193 -3.16 13.23 -3.66
N GLY A 194 -2.84 12.59 -4.76
CA GLY A 194 -2.58 13.26 -6.04
C GLY A 194 -3.04 12.39 -7.21
N VAL A 195 -3.62 13.03 -8.22
CA VAL A 195 -4.01 12.37 -9.47
C VAL A 195 -2.89 12.57 -10.49
N ILE A 196 -2.37 11.46 -11.00
CA ILE A 196 -1.34 11.43 -12.05
C ILE A 196 -1.96 10.85 -13.31
N ASN A 197 -1.91 11.57 -14.41
CA ASN A 197 -2.43 11.11 -15.71
C ASN A 197 -1.46 10.15 -16.40
N CYS A 198 -1.32 8.95 -15.84
CA CYS A 198 -0.51 7.90 -16.43
C CYS A 198 -1.09 6.51 -16.11
N ASN A 199 -0.58 5.48 -16.76
CA ASN A 199 -0.90 4.10 -16.41
C ASN A 199 -0.32 3.77 -15.02
N TRP A 200 -1.06 2.99 -14.22
CA TRP A 200 -0.64 2.59 -12.88
C TRP A 200 0.74 1.93 -12.83
N LYS A 201 1.12 1.19 -13.88
CA LYS A 201 2.44 0.55 -13.98
C LYS A 201 3.59 1.57 -13.99
N CYS A 202 3.38 2.78 -14.56
CA CYS A 202 4.39 3.83 -14.51
C CYS A 202 4.72 4.24 -13.07
N MET A 203 3.72 4.28 -12.19
CA MET A 203 3.94 4.55 -10.77
C MET A 203 4.71 3.42 -10.11
N VAL A 204 4.32 2.18 -10.36
CA VAL A 204 5.03 1.00 -9.82
C VAL A 204 6.47 0.96 -10.32
N ASP A 205 6.68 1.18 -11.62
CA ASP A 205 8.01 1.13 -12.25
C ASP A 205 8.95 2.21 -11.68
N SER A 206 8.42 3.41 -11.39
CA SER A 206 9.21 4.49 -10.80
C SER A 206 9.77 4.15 -9.41
N PHE A 207 9.15 3.20 -8.70
CA PHE A 207 9.64 2.67 -7.43
C PHE A 207 10.44 1.37 -7.57
N CYS A 208 10.82 0.99 -8.79
CA CYS A 208 11.53 -0.25 -9.04
C CYS A 208 12.97 -0.06 -9.47
N GLU A 209 13.39 1.19 -9.53
CA GLU A 209 14.76 1.59 -9.84
C GLU A 209 15.04 2.95 -9.19
N THR A 210 16.31 3.32 -9.13
CA THR A 210 16.77 4.61 -8.60
C THR A 210 17.57 5.40 -9.63
N TYR A 211 17.63 4.90 -10.87
CA TYR A 211 18.41 5.51 -11.95
C TYR A 211 17.89 6.89 -12.34
N HIS A 212 16.59 7.15 -12.19
CA HIS A 212 15.99 8.47 -12.45
C HIS A 212 16.33 9.51 -11.36
N VAL A 213 16.70 9.09 -10.16
CA VAL A 213 16.89 9.97 -9.00
C VAL A 213 17.91 11.09 -9.25
N PRO A 214 19.11 10.85 -9.82
CA PRO A 214 20.08 11.92 -10.04
C PRO A 214 19.62 12.99 -11.05
N ILE A 215 18.65 12.69 -11.87
CA ILE A 215 18.15 13.59 -12.91
C ILE A 215 16.79 14.19 -12.54
N LEU A 216 15.79 13.34 -12.32
CA LEU A 216 14.42 13.77 -12.01
C LEU A 216 14.35 14.44 -10.63
N HIS A 217 14.99 13.84 -9.64
CA HIS A 217 15.01 14.32 -8.26
C HIS A 217 16.24 15.14 -7.90
N ARG A 218 16.88 15.79 -8.90
CA ARG A 218 18.14 16.56 -8.71
C ARG A 218 18.02 17.69 -7.68
N HIS A 219 16.82 18.19 -7.41
CA HIS A 219 16.56 19.28 -6.47
C HIS A 219 15.97 18.82 -5.13
N SER A 220 15.77 17.52 -4.95
CA SER A 220 15.18 16.98 -3.72
C SER A 220 16.09 15.94 -3.05
N VAL A 221 16.07 14.70 -3.51
CA VAL A 221 16.73 13.58 -2.82
C VAL A 221 18.01 13.07 -3.51
N LYS A 222 18.44 13.69 -4.61
CA LYS A 222 19.65 13.27 -5.35
C LYS A 222 20.83 13.06 -4.41
N ASP A 223 21.18 14.08 -3.62
CA ASP A 223 22.40 14.08 -2.83
C ASP A 223 22.34 13.12 -1.64
N THR A 224 21.15 12.63 -1.30
CA THR A 224 20.97 11.58 -0.29
C THR A 224 21.18 10.18 -0.84
N LEU A 225 20.79 9.94 -2.10
CA LEU A 225 20.77 8.62 -2.73
C LEU A 225 21.80 8.46 -3.86
N ALA A 226 22.53 9.51 -4.17
CA ALA A 226 23.65 9.49 -5.11
C ALA A 226 24.82 10.32 -4.56
N GLY A 227 26.01 10.04 -5.02
CA GLY A 227 27.24 10.73 -4.58
C GLY A 227 28.44 10.34 -5.43
N PRO A 228 29.66 10.82 -5.09
CA PRO A 228 30.88 10.53 -5.85
C PRO A 228 31.14 9.03 -6.06
N ASP A 229 30.81 8.22 -5.05
CA ASP A 229 31.02 6.76 -5.10
C ASP A 229 29.89 6.03 -5.83
N ASN A 230 28.72 6.66 -5.96
CA ASN A 230 27.56 6.11 -6.67
C ASN A 230 26.79 7.24 -7.40
N PRO A 231 27.36 7.83 -8.48
CA PRO A 231 26.80 9.02 -9.11
C PRO A 231 25.46 8.81 -9.82
N TYR A 232 25.13 7.56 -10.11
CA TYR A 232 23.88 7.18 -10.78
C TYR A 232 22.84 6.55 -9.84
N GLY A 233 23.09 6.56 -8.53
CA GLY A 233 22.16 6.00 -7.56
C GLY A 233 21.88 4.50 -7.77
N ARG A 234 22.90 3.71 -8.17
CA ARG A 234 22.73 2.26 -8.39
C ARG A 234 22.27 1.57 -7.11
N LEU A 235 21.34 0.65 -7.27
CA LEU A 235 20.84 -0.18 -6.18
C LEU A 235 21.94 -1.06 -5.60
N ILE A 236 21.87 -1.32 -4.31
CA ILE A 236 22.71 -2.31 -3.63
C ILE A 236 22.27 -3.71 -4.04
N ASP A 237 20.96 -3.96 -4.00
CA ASP A 237 20.37 -5.26 -4.29
C ASP A 237 18.94 -5.12 -4.79
N CYS A 238 18.47 -6.11 -5.52
CA CYS A 238 17.08 -6.23 -5.93
C CYS A 238 16.65 -7.71 -5.83
N ARG A 239 15.51 -7.95 -5.20
CA ARG A 239 15.01 -9.30 -4.87
C ARG A 239 13.57 -9.45 -5.32
N LEU A 240 13.29 -10.60 -5.94
CA LEU A 240 11.93 -11.00 -6.31
C LEU A 240 11.49 -12.15 -5.40
N LYS A 241 10.29 -12.02 -4.84
CA LYS A 241 9.66 -13.06 -3.99
C LYS A 241 8.22 -13.25 -4.46
N GLY A 242 8.02 -14.20 -5.35
CA GLY A 242 6.75 -14.35 -6.07
C GLY A 242 6.46 -13.12 -6.93
N PRO A 243 5.25 -12.53 -6.84
CA PRO A 243 4.92 -11.32 -7.59
C PRO A 243 5.47 -10.03 -6.96
N HIS A 244 6.01 -10.11 -5.74
CA HIS A 244 6.51 -8.97 -4.98
C HIS A 244 7.99 -8.76 -5.20
N ARG A 245 8.45 -7.54 -4.95
CA ARG A 245 9.86 -7.19 -5.10
C ARG A 245 10.32 -6.22 -4.03
N THR A 246 11.59 -6.29 -3.69
CA THR A 246 12.28 -5.35 -2.82
C THR A 246 13.57 -4.91 -3.45
N GLN A 247 13.86 -3.63 -3.39
CA GLN A 247 15.16 -3.09 -3.74
C GLN A 247 15.81 -2.42 -2.54
N SER A 248 17.08 -2.70 -2.33
CA SER A 248 17.90 -2.06 -1.29
C SER A 248 18.64 -0.89 -1.91
N VAL A 249 18.41 0.29 -1.36
CA VAL A 249 18.87 1.57 -1.90
C VAL A 249 20.13 2.02 -1.17
N TRP A 250 21.10 2.45 -1.94
CA TRP A 250 22.34 3.03 -1.45
C TRP A 250 22.09 4.43 -0.87
N GLY A 251 22.73 4.74 0.26
CA GLY A 251 22.72 6.04 0.90
C GLY A 251 24.09 6.71 0.90
N ASN A 252 24.09 8.01 0.67
CA ASN A 252 25.31 8.83 0.67
C ASN A 252 25.72 9.21 2.10
N ALA A 253 26.63 8.49 2.69
CA ALA A 253 27.16 8.78 4.04
C ALA A 253 27.85 10.16 4.16
N ALA A 254 28.29 10.74 3.03
CA ALA A 254 28.89 12.07 2.99
C ALA A 254 27.87 13.21 2.89
N TYR A 255 26.59 12.90 2.66
CA TYR A 255 25.55 13.92 2.58
C TYR A 255 25.43 14.70 3.88
N ARG A 256 25.24 16.00 3.75
CA ARG A 256 24.95 16.90 4.86
C ARG A 256 23.70 17.69 4.51
N PRO A 257 22.64 17.57 5.32
CA PRO A 257 21.38 18.29 5.06
C PRO A 257 21.61 19.81 5.19
N ASN A 258 20.88 20.56 4.38
CA ASN A 258 20.80 22.00 4.60
C ASN A 258 20.05 22.30 5.93
N PRO A 259 20.09 23.55 6.47
CA PRO A 259 19.48 23.85 7.76
C PRO A 259 17.99 23.49 7.88
N VAL A 260 17.22 23.67 6.81
CA VAL A 260 15.78 23.33 6.77
C VAL A 260 15.56 21.83 6.79
N GLN A 261 16.32 21.10 5.99
CA GLN A 261 16.29 19.63 6.00
C GLN A 261 16.79 19.07 7.34
N GLY A 262 17.84 19.66 7.91
CA GLY A 262 18.37 19.27 9.23
C GLY A 262 17.32 19.44 10.33
N LEU A 263 16.56 20.54 10.29
CA LEU A 263 15.45 20.77 11.21
C LEU A 263 14.33 19.75 11.00
N ALA A 264 13.97 19.48 9.76
CA ALA A 264 12.95 18.46 9.43
C ALA A 264 13.38 17.08 9.91
N PHE A 265 14.64 16.67 9.69
CA PHE A 265 15.16 15.39 10.17
C PHE A 265 15.24 15.30 11.69
N ALA A 266 15.60 16.38 12.37
CA ALA A 266 15.68 16.41 13.83
C ALA A 266 14.28 16.29 14.50
N ASN A 267 13.22 16.68 13.81
CA ASN A 267 11.85 16.62 14.30
C ASN A 267 11.02 15.51 13.67
N ALA A 268 11.53 14.83 12.64
CA ALA A 268 10.87 13.67 12.07
C ALA A 268 11.11 12.44 12.98
N PRO A 269 10.08 11.63 13.22
CA PRO A 269 10.27 10.37 13.93
C PRO A 269 11.11 9.43 13.08
N GLY A 270 12.25 8.99 13.60
CA GLY A 270 13.11 7.98 12.99
C GLY A 270 14.45 8.50 12.45
N PRO A 271 15.40 7.59 12.20
CA PRO A 271 16.72 7.94 11.72
C PRO A 271 16.69 8.52 10.30
N SER A 272 17.61 9.41 10.08
CA SER A 272 17.84 10.07 8.79
C SER A 272 18.07 9.07 7.65
N ILE A 273 17.47 9.32 6.49
CA ILE A 273 17.74 8.64 5.21
C ILE A 273 19.26 8.68 4.86
N THR A 274 20.02 9.51 5.52
CA THR A 274 21.39 9.87 5.17
C THR A 274 22.47 9.00 5.77
N SER A 275 22.18 8.25 6.81
CA SER A 275 23.19 7.41 7.45
C SER A 275 22.94 5.95 7.12
N GLY A 276 23.73 5.37 6.24
CA GLY A 276 23.77 3.92 6.03
C GLY A 276 24.20 3.10 7.25
N ALA A 277 24.15 3.68 8.45
CA ALA A 277 24.44 3.01 9.68
C ALA A 277 23.13 2.66 10.38
N VAL A 278 22.83 1.36 10.44
CA VAL A 278 21.88 0.83 11.41
C VAL A 278 22.41 1.16 12.79
N GLU A 279 21.65 1.91 13.60
CA GLU A 279 22.05 2.22 14.97
C GLU A 279 22.37 0.91 15.72
N GLU A 280 23.45 0.95 16.50
CA GLU A 280 23.88 -0.22 17.26
C GLU A 280 22.75 -0.68 18.18
N GLY A 281 22.35 -1.96 18.06
CA GLY A 281 21.25 -2.54 18.84
C GLY A 281 19.88 -2.55 18.14
N VAL A 282 19.69 -1.91 17.00
CA VAL A 282 18.45 -2.00 16.24
C VAL A 282 18.39 -3.34 15.48
N LYS A 283 17.44 -4.19 15.85
CA LYS A 283 17.19 -5.45 15.17
C LYS A 283 16.21 -5.24 14.03
N LEU A 284 16.73 -5.23 12.81
CA LEU A 284 15.90 -5.20 11.61
C LEU A 284 15.23 -6.55 11.34
N PRO A 285 14.00 -6.57 10.78
CA PRO A 285 13.42 -7.77 10.19
C PRO A 285 14.34 -8.36 9.13
N LYS A 286 14.21 -9.67 8.91
CA LYS A 286 15.05 -10.42 7.97
C LYS A 286 14.98 -9.85 6.54
N GLY A 287 13.81 -9.32 6.12
CA GLY A 287 13.57 -8.77 4.80
C GLY A 287 14.16 -7.38 4.54
N LEU A 288 14.75 -6.74 5.55
CA LEU A 288 15.40 -5.44 5.37
C LEU A 288 16.92 -5.59 5.34
N ASN A 289 17.56 -4.91 4.38
CA ASN A 289 19.02 -4.96 4.21
C ASN A 289 19.56 -6.41 4.31
N GLU A 290 18.97 -7.33 3.56
CA GLU A 290 19.33 -8.77 3.64
C GLU A 290 20.81 -9.02 3.38
N THR A 291 21.45 -8.20 2.56
CA THR A 291 22.88 -8.27 2.25
C THR A 291 23.76 -7.66 3.33
N ARG A 292 23.15 -7.00 4.35
CA ARG A 292 23.85 -6.27 5.40
C ARG A 292 24.86 -5.27 4.86
N ALA A 293 24.50 -4.60 3.77
CA ALA A 293 25.37 -3.64 3.11
C ALA A 293 25.61 -2.41 4.00
N PRO A 294 26.87 -1.96 4.15
CA PRO A 294 27.22 -0.85 5.05
C PRO A 294 26.70 0.52 4.60
N HIS A 295 26.41 0.66 3.31
CA HIS A 295 25.87 1.89 2.70
C HIS A 295 24.37 1.81 2.43
N TRP A 296 23.67 0.88 3.06
CA TRP A 296 22.22 0.77 2.93
C TRP A 296 21.53 1.96 3.59
N SER A 297 20.54 2.53 2.92
CA SER A 297 19.71 3.62 3.42
C SER A 297 18.28 3.16 3.71
N ILE A 298 17.63 2.63 2.71
CA ILE A 298 16.24 2.17 2.76
C ILE A 298 16.05 0.94 1.88
N ASP A 299 15.00 0.21 2.18
CA ASP A 299 14.41 -0.76 1.25
C ASP A 299 13.09 -0.21 0.71
N VAL A 300 12.89 -0.32 -0.58
CA VAL A 300 11.62 -0.06 -1.25
C VAL A 300 11.00 -1.40 -1.62
N THR A 301 9.89 -1.73 -0.99
CA THR A 301 9.16 -2.96 -1.25
C THR A 301 7.89 -2.67 -2.00
N VAL A 302 7.72 -3.33 -3.13
CA VAL A 302 6.48 -3.30 -3.92
C VAL A 302 5.74 -4.61 -3.68
N PHE A 303 4.62 -4.52 -2.98
CA PHE A 303 3.62 -5.58 -2.93
C PHE A 303 2.70 -5.41 -4.14
N PHE A 304 2.92 -6.25 -5.12
CA PHE A 304 2.12 -6.22 -6.34
C PHE A 304 0.63 -6.42 -6.02
N PRO A 305 -0.31 -5.70 -6.63
CA PRO A 305 -0.08 -4.83 -7.78
C PRO A 305 0.26 -3.35 -7.44
N ASN A 306 -0.16 -2.82 -6.30
CA ASN A 306 -0.27 -1.37 -6.15
C ASN A 306 0.12 -0.82 -4.77
N TRP A 307 0.74 -1.63 -3.92
CA TRP A 307 1.12 -1.18 -2.59
C TRP A 307 2.64 -1.15 -2.44
N ILE A 308 3.16 0.04 -2.13
CA ILE A 308 4.59 0.30 -2.04
C ILE A 308 4.91 0.78 -0.63
N ILE A 309 5.91 0.18 -0.02
CA ILE A 309 6.42 0.61 1.28
C ILE A 309 7.91 0.96 1.15
N VAL A 310 8.26 2.13 1.65
CA VAL A 310 9.66 2.55 1.83
C VAL A 310 10.01 2.42 3.29
N MET A 311 11.02 1.62 3.62
CA MET A 311 11.37 1.27 4.99
C MET A 311 12.85 1.53 5.25
N GLY A 312 13.14 2.18 6.37
CA GLY A 312 14.49 2.42 6.87
C GLY A 312 14.61 2.04 8.35
N THR A 313 15.67 2.46 9.01
CA THR A 313 15.96 2.15 10.43
C THR A 313 15.05 2.83 11.45
N GLY A 314 13.82 3.14 11.15
CA GLY A 314 12.86 3.74 12.09
C GLY A 314 11.82 4.62 11.41
N ARG A 315 11.72 4.54 10.08
CA ARG A 315 10.73 5.26 9.29
C ARG A 315 10.16 4.34 8.23
N SER A 316 8.84 4.34 8.09
CA SER A 316 8.16 3.79 6.92
C SER A 316 7.34 4.87 6.24
N GLU A 317 7.36 4.87 4.93
CA GLU A 317 6.43 5.63 4.09
C GLU A 317 5.62 4.64 3.26
N GLU A 318 4.34 4.89 3.14
CA GLU A 318 3.44 4.04 2.39
C GLU A 318 2.89 4.79 1.18
N HIS A 319 2.90 4.14 0.05
CA HIS A 319 2.28 4.64 -1.16
C HIS A 319 1.30 3.58 -1.68
N THR A 320 0.03 3.93 -1.72
CA THR A 320 -0.97 3.16 -2.44
C THR A 320 -1.30 3.90 -3.72
N SER A 321 -1.08 3.29 -4.87
CA SER A 321 -1.62 3.81 -6.11
C SER A 321 -3.06 3.34 -6.24
N GLU A 322 -4.01 4.24 -6.05
CA GLU A 322 -5.37 4.02 -6.48
C GLU A 322 -5.41 4.07 -8.01
N LEU A 323 -6.01 3.04 -8.58
CA LEU A 323 -6.11 2.88 -10.01
C LEU A 323 -7.03 3.93 -10.63
N GLN A 324 -6.48 5.06 -11.01
CA GLN A 324 -7.12 5.98 -11.92
C GLN A 324 -6.27 6.12 -13.17
N SER A 325 -6.34 5.14 -14.07
CA SER A 325 -5.97 5.40 -15.44
C SER A 325 -7.17 6.07 -16.13
N ARG A 326 -7.22 7.38 -16.12
CA ARG A 326 -8.06 8.12 -17.08
C ARG A 326 -7.30 8.11 -18.40
N PHE A 327 -7.82 7.35 -19.36
CA PHE A 327 -7.48 7.54 -20.75
C PHE A 327 -8.11 8.87 -21.20
N GLY A 328 -7.35 9.96 -21.10
CA GLY A 328 -7.62 11.16 -21.84
C GLY A 328 -6.78 11.11 -23.11
N ILE A 329 -7.43 11.09 -24.27
CA ILE A 329 -6.80 11.34 -25.58
C ILE A 329 -6.43 12.81 -25.64
#